data_c6af7953142938f08fbda61765930aff
#
_entry.id   c6af7953142938f08fbda61765930aff
#
_cell.length_a   1.000
_cell.length_b   1.000
_cell.length_c   1.000
_cell.angle_alpha   90.00
_cell.angle_beta   90.00
_cell.angle_gamma   90.00
#
_symmetry.space_group_name_H-M   'P 1'
#
loop_
_entity.id
_entity.type
_entity.pdbx_description
1 polymer ?
#
loop_
_entity_poly.entity_id
_entity_poly.type
_entity_poly.pdbx_seq_one_letter_code
_entity_poly.pdbx_strand_id
1 'polypeptide(L)'
;MSNAAQDTVKNVLFLCTGNSARSIMAEAIIQREGMGRFRGFSAGSDPKGAPHPQTIALLRHLNHDVTHLRSKSWDEFAGQDAPQMDYVFTVCDNAGAETCPIWPGQPISAHWGIPDPAAEDGSQARIGLAFHDAYRMLRNRISIFVNLPLAQLDRLSLQRKLDDIGMTKDHEDPETA
;
A
#
# COMPACT_ATOMS: atom_id res chain seq x y z
N MET A 1 11.83 -36.53 -5.43
CA MET A 1 10.92 -35.65 -6.16
C MET A 1 10.58 -34.49 -5.25
N SER A 2 11.26 -33.39 -5.42
CA SER A 2 10.99 -32.19 -4.63
C SER A 2 9.67 -31.59 -5.07
N ASN A 3 8.67 -31.67 -4.22
CA ASN A 3 7.47 -30.85 -4.30
C ASN A 3 7.92 -29.40 -3.97
N ALA A 4 8.42 -28.71 -4.99
CA ALA A 4 8.48 -27.26 -4.89
C ALA A 4 7.02 -26.82 -4.84
N ALA A 5 6.54 -26.48 -3.64
CA ALA A 5 5.33 -25.71 -3.52
C ALA A 5 5.55 -24.51 -4.43
N GLN A 6 4.80 -24.44 -5.53
CA GLN A 6 4.79 -23.26 -6.35
C GLN A 6 4.37 -22.11 -5.43
N ASP A 7 5.32 -21.25 -5.09
CA ASP A 7 5.04 -20.01 -4.38
C ASP A 7 4.05 -19.23 -5.25
N THR A 8 2.76 -19.38 -4.95
CA THR A 8 1.71 -18.65 -5.64
C THR A 8 1.90 -17.16 -5.33
N VAL A 9 1.89 -16.34 -6.39
CA VAL A 9 1.95 -14.88 -6.26
C VAL A 9 0.81 -14.42 -5.35
N LYS A 10 1.13 -13.63 -4.32
CA LYS A 10 0.16 -13.08 -3.38
C LYS A 10 -0.36 -11.74 -3.86
N ASN A 11 -1.67 -11.58 -3.86
CA ASN A 11 -2.33 -10.33 -4.23
C ASN A 11 -2.54 -9.44 -3.01
N VAL A 12 -2.09 -8.20 -3.11
CA VAL A 12 -2.14 -7.21 -2.03
C VAL A 12 -2.86 -5.96 -2.52
N LEU A 13 -3.94 -5.59 -1.84
CA LEU A 13 -4.71 -4.39 -2.13
C LEU A 13 -4.42 -3.31 -1.10
N PHE A 14 -4.03 -2.13 -1.55
CA PHE A 14 -3.88 -0.94 -0.73
C PHE A 14 -5.05 0.01 -0.92
N LEU A 15 -5.67 0.43 0.16
CA LEU A 15 -6.85 1.28 0.16
C LEU A 15 -6.56 2.64 0.80
N CYS A 16 -7.03 3.69 0.16
CA CYS A 16 -7.21 5.00 0.77
C CYS A 16 -8.51 5.63 0.23
N THR A 17 -8.86 6.83 0.66
CA THR A 17 -10.10 7.46 0.20
C THR A 17 -10.01 7.86 -1.27
N GLY A 18 -9.04 8.67 -1.64
CA GLY A 18 -8.96 9.28 -2.97
C GLY A 18 -8.25 8.44 -4.03
N ASN A 19 -7.53 7.42 -3.66
CA ASN A 19 -6.67 6.63 -4.56
C ASN A 19 -5.87 7.51 -5.56
N SER A 20 -5.15 8.48 -5.00
CA SER A 20 -4.35 9.42 -5.81
C SER A 20 -2.89 9.55 -5.37
N ALA A 21 -2.58 9.25 -4.11
CA ALA A 21 -1.24 9.38 -3.56
C ALA A 21 -0.79 8.13 -2.80
N ARG A 22 -1.18 7.97 -1.54
CA ARG A 22 -0.66 6.91 -0.63
C ARG A 22 -0.84 5.50 -1.17
N SER A 23 -2.04 5.12 -1.56
CA SER A 23 -2.31 3.77 -2.05
C SER A 23 -1.65 3.50 -3.41
N ILE A 24 -1.55 4.50 -4.27
CA ILE A 24 -0.85 4.37 -5.56
C ILE A 24 0.65 4.20 -5.36
N MET A 25 1.25 4.97 -4.44
CA MET A 25 2.67 4.77 -4.10
C MET A 25 2.91 3.36 -3.53
N ALA A 26 2.04 2.89 -2.64
CA ALA A 26 2.14 1.55 -2.06
C ALA A 26 2.06 0.45 -3.13
N GLU A 27 1.15 0.57 -4.10
CA GLU A 27 1.06 -0.34 -5.24
C GLU A 27 2.37 -0.41 -6.02
N ALA A 28 2.95 0.74 -6.36
CA ALA A 28 4.21 0.81 -7.08
C ALA A 28 5.37 0.21 -6.27
N ILE A 29 5.42 0.48 -4.98
CA ILE A 29 6.48 -0.03 -4.09
C ILE A 29 6.44 -1.55 -4.03
N ILE A 30 5.28 -2.16 -3.79
CA ILE A 30 5.22 -3.62 -3.66
C ILE A 30 5.49 -4.35 -4.98
N GLN A 31 5.17 -3.74 -6.12
CA GLN A 31 5.54 -4.29 -7.42
C GLN A 31 7.06 -4.46 -7.56
N ARG A 32 7.82 -3.53 -7.01
CA ARG A 32 9.30 -3.59 -6.99
C ARG A 32 9.83 -4.46 -5.86
N GLU A 33 9.46 -4.14 -4.62
CA GLU A 33 10.01 -4.80 -3.42
C GLU A 33 9.57 -6.26 -3.31
N GLY A 34 8.43 -6.60 -3.89
CA GLY A 34 7.90 -7.96 -3.89
C GLY A 34 8.68 -8.95 -4.77
N MET A 35 9.46 -8.46 -5.73
CA MET A 35 10.33 -9.27 -6.60
C MET A 35 9.60 -10.47 -7.24
N GLY A 36 8.40 -10.23 -7.78
CA GLY A 36 7.57 -11.25 -8.43
C GLY A 36 6.77 -12.16 -7.49
N ARG A 37 6.99 -12.08 -6.18
CA ARG A 37 6.22 -12.86 -5.19
C ARG A 37 4.88 -12.21 -4.82
N PHE A 38 4.73 -10.93 -5.09
CA PHE A 38 3.54 -10.14 -4.78
C PHE A 38 3.07 -9.38 -6.01
N ARG A 39 1.75 -9.26 -6.13
CA ARG A 39 1.11 -8.36 -7.09
C ARG A 39 0.36 -7.28 -6.32
N GLY A 40 0.68 -6.02 -6.58
CA GLY A 40 0.05 -4.87 -5.94
C GLY A 40 -1.15 -4.35 -6.71
N PHE A 41 -2.15 -3.95 -5.95
CA PHE A 41 -3.34 -3.25 -6.41
C PHE A 41 -3.62 -2.08 -5.49
N SER A 42 -4.31 -1.06 -5.97
CA SER A 42 -4.79 0.04 -5.14
C SER A 42 -6.18 0.49 -5.55
N ALA A 43 -6.92 1.04 -4.61
CA ALA A 43 -8.26 1.58 -4.86
C ALA A 43 -8.65 2.60 -3.78
N GLY A 44 -9.75 3.29 -4.01
CA GLY A 44 -10.32 4.24 -3.06
C GLY A 44 -11.82 4.13 -2.95
N SER A 45 -12.36 4.59 -1.82
CA SER A 45 -13.80 4.68 -1.60
C SER A 45 -14.43 5.84 -2.39
N ASP A 46 -13.66 6.90 -2.61
CA ASP A 46 -14.07 8.09 -3.37
C ASP A 46 -12.90 8.54 -4.28
N PRO A 47 -12.64 7.79 -5.37
CA PRO A 47 -11.47 8.02 -6.20
C PRO A 47 -11.50 9.38 -6.88
N LYS A 48 -10.35 10.04 -6.92
CA LYS A 48 -10.17 11.37 -7.55
C LYS A 48 -10.23 11.35 -9.07
N GLY A 49 -10.18 10.17 -9.70
CA GLY A 49 -10.22 9.99 -11.14
C GLY A 49 -8.85 9.98 -11.81
N ALA A 50 -7.83 10.50 -11.16
CA ALA A 50 -6.45 10.47 -11.65
C ALA A 50 -5.46 10.45 -10.50
N PRO A 51 -4.27 9.82 -10.66
CA PRO A 51 -3.18 9.95 -9.71
C PRO A 51 -2.77 11.41 -9.53
N HIS A 52 -2.37 11.78 -8.33
CA HIS A 52 -1.86 13.12 -8.06
C HIS A 52 -0.58 13.38 -8.87
N PRO A 53 -0.41 14.56 -9.49
CA PRO A 53 0.79 14.86 -10.31
C PRO A 53 2.12 14.66 -9.57
N GLN A 54 2.17 15.00 -8.27
CA GLN A 54 3.36 14.79 -7.44
C GLN A 54 3.65 13.31 -7.19
N THR A 55 2.61 12.47 -7.10
CA THR A 55 2.76 11.02 -7.00
C THR A 55 3.48 10.47 -8.23
N ILE A 56 3.00 10.83 -9.40
CA ILE A 56 3.57 10.37 -10.68
C ILE A 56 5.00 10.91 -10.87
N ALA A 57 5.23 12.19 -10.56
CA ALA A 57 6.56 12.80 -10.67
C ALA A 57 7.57 12.09 -9.76
N LEU A 58 7.22 11.82 -8.50
CA LEU A 58 8.10 11.12 -7.56
C LEU A 58 8.38 9.68 -8.01
N LEU A 59 7.36 8.94 -8.41
CA LEU A 59 7.52 7.56 -8.85
C LEU A 59 8.37 7.45 -10.10
N ARG A 60 8.22 8.35 -11.07
CA ARG A 60 9.10 8.43 -12.24
C ARG A 60 10.54 8.74 -11.84
N HIS A 61 10.73 9.70 -10.95
CA HIS A 61 12.06 10.06 -10.45
C HIS A 61 12.77 8.87 -9.79
N LEU A 62 12.00 8.02 -9.11
CA LEU A 62 12.50 6.80 -8.46
C LEU A 62 12.50 5.58 -9.41
N ASN A 63 12.31 5.80 -10.70
CA ASN A 63 12.35 4.78 -11.75
C ASN A 63 11.28 3.67 -11.63
N HIS A 64 10.11 4.00 -11.08
CA HIS A 64 8.95 3.12 -11.16
C HIS A 64 8.25 3.21 -12.52
N ASP A 65 7.70 2.10 -12.99
CA ASP A 65 6.76 2.12 -14.09
C ASP A 65 5.42 2.71 -13.62
N VAL A 66 5.00 3.81 -14.24
CA VAL A 66 3.76 4.52 -13.88
C VAL A 66 2.66 4.35 -14.92
N THR A 67 2.91 3.63 -16.01
CA THR A 67 2.01 3.54 -17.16
C THR A 67 0.67 2.85 -16.82
N HIS A 68 0.66 1.95 -15.87
CA HIS A 68 -0.52 1.19 -15.44
C HIS A 68 -1.27 1.82 -14.26
N LEU A 69 -0.72 2.85 -13.64
CA LEU A 69 -1.29 3.46 -12.44
C LEU A 69 -2.51 4.32 -12.80
N ARG A 70 -3.62 4.07 -12.13
CA ARG A 70 -4.87 4.82 -12.30
C ARG A 70 -5.63 4.92 -10.98
N SER A 71 -6.41 5.97 -10.83
CA SER A 71 -7.32 6.16 -9.70
C SER A 71 -8.62 5.42 -9.99
N LYS A 72 -9.06 4.58 -9.06
CA LYS A 72 -10.21 3.68 -9.25
C LYS A 72 -10.95 3.37 -7.96
N SER A 73 -12.23 3.01 -8.10
CA SER A 73 -13.06 2.61 -6.98
C SER A 73 -12.69 1.22 -6.45
N TRP A 74 -12.79 1.04 -5.16
CA TRP A 74 -12.65 -0.27 -4.52
C TRP A 74 -13.71 -1.28 -4.95
N ASP A 75 -14.84 -0.82 -5.51
CA ASP A 75 -15.88 -1.70 -6.06
C ASP A 75 -15.36 -2.60 -7.18
N GLU A 76 -14.32 -2.19 -7.89
CA GLU A 76 -13.68 -3.01 -8.92
C GLU A 76 -13.10 -4.32 -8.34
N PHE A 77 -12.79 -4.35 -7.05
CA PHE A 77 -12.18 -5.52 -6.38
C PHE A 77 -13.16 -6.27 -5.47
N ALA A 78 -14.40 -5.83 -5.38
CA ALA A 78 -15.41 -6.46 -4.52
C ALA A 78 -16.25 -7.53 -5.26
N GLY A 79 -16.22 -7.57 -6.58
CA GLY A 79 -16.99 -8.51 -7.40
C GLY A 79 -16.36 -9.90 -7.47
N GLN A 80 -17.17 -10.89 -7.86
CA GLN A 80 -16.73 -12.28 -8.01
C GLN A 80 -15.68 -12.47 -9.11
N ASP A 81 -15.71 -11.62 -10.14
CA ASP A 81 -14.76 -11.66 -11.26
C ASP A 81 -13.46 -10.89 -10.97
N ALA A 82 -13.39 -10.22 -9.81
CA ALA A 82 -12.19 -9.51 -9.38
C ALA A 82 -11.08 -10.50 -8.96
N PRO A 83 -9.80 -10.09 -9.06
CA PRO A 83 -8.72 -10.88 -8.49
C PRO A 83 -8.96 -11.08 -6.98
N GLN A 84 -8.78 -12.33 -6.51
CA GLN A 84 -8.90 -12.61 -5.09
C GLN A 84 -7.69 -12.04 -4.34
N MET A 85 -7.94 -11.21 -3.33
CA MET A 85 -6.91 -10.63 -2.50
C MET A 85 -6.49 -11.57 -1.37
N ASP A 86 -5.20 -11.65 -1.14
CA ASP A 86 -4.63 -12.34 0.02
C ASP A 86 -4.49 -11.38 1.21
N TYR A 87 -4.20 -10.12 0.94
CA TYR A 87 -4.01 -9.07 1.93
C TYR A 87 -4.69 -7.77 1.51
N VAL A 88 -5.28 -7.06 2.47
CA VAL A 88 -5.85 -5.72 2.26
C VAL A 88 -5.32 -4.78 3.35
N PHE A 89 -4.62 -3.73 2.95
CA PHE A 89 -4.08 -2.74 3.87
C PHE A 89 -4.69 -1.36 3.61
N THR A 90 -5.28 -0.76 4.65
CA THR A 90 -5.69 0.65 4.60
C THR A 90 -4.51 1.54 4.96
N VAL A 91 -4.24 2.56 4.14
CA VAL A 91 -3.08 3.43 4.30
C VAL A 91 -3.43 4.87 4.67
N CYS A 92 -4.70 5.17 4.83
CA CYS A 92 -5.17 6.43 5.41
C CYS A 92 -6.19 6.17 6.51
N ASP A 93 -6.28 7.07 7.48
CA ASP A 93 -7.15 6.90 8.64
C ASP A 93 -8.63 6.91 8.26
N ASN A 94 -9.03 7.70 7.27
CA ASN A 94 -10.41 7.73 6.78
C ASN A 94 -10.84 6.39 6.19
N ALA A 95 -10.02 5.78 5.35
CA ALA A 95 -10.31 4.46 4.78
C ALA A 95 -10.36 3.38 5.87
N GLY A 96 -9.55 3.50 6.91
CA GLY A 96 -9.58 2.60 8.06
C GLY A 96 -10.86 2.72 8.88
N ALA A 97 -11.50 3.89 8.89
CA ALA A 97 -12.75 4.15 9.61
C ALA A 97 -14.01 3.90 8.77
N GLU A 98 -13.90 3.78 7.45
CA GLU A 98 -15.02 3.54 6.55
C GLU A 98 -15.47 2.07 6.60
N THR A 99 -16.76 1.85 6.32
CA THR A 99 -17.28 0.49 6.14
C THR A 99 -16.82 -0.05 4.80
N CYS A 100 -15.78 -0.87 4.81
CA CYS A 100 -15.26 -1.52 3.60
C CYS A 100 -16.21 -2.58 3.05
N PRO A 101 -16.19 -2.84 1.74
CA PRO A 101 -16.83 -4.01 1.17
C PRO A 101 -16.34 -5.31 1.81
N ILE A 102 -17.17 -6.34 1.74
CA ILE A 102 -16.72 -7.70 2.10
C ILE A 102 -15.94 -8.25 0.90
N TRP A 103 -14.65 -8.47 1.12
CA TRP A 103 -13.76 -8.98 0.07
C TRP A 103 -13.93 -10.48 -0.10
N PRO A 104 -14.04 -11.00 -1.35
CA PRO A 104 -14.06 -12.43 -1.60
C PRO A 104 -12.81 -13.11 -1.04
N GLY A 105 -12.97 -14.30 -0.42
CA GLY A 105 -11.85 -15.09 0.08
C GLY A 105 -11.32 -14.69 1.46
N GLN A 106 -11.91 -13.71 2.11
CA GLN A 106 -11.55 -13.26 3.47
C GLN A 106 -10.04 -12.97 3.62
N PRO A 107 -9.50 -11.98 2.90
CA PRO A 107 -8.09 -11.62 3.02
C PRO A 107 -7.75 -11.18 4.44
N ILE A 108 -6.49 -11.33 4.81
CA ILE A 108 -5.98 -10.74 6.05
C ILE A 108 -5.87 -9.23 5.84
N SER A 109 -6.39 -8.45 6.78
CA SER A 109 -6.37 -6.99 6.69
C SER A 109 -5.66 -6.37 7.88
N ALA A 110 -5.04 -5.21 7.64
CA ALA A 110 -4.43 -4.39 8.67
C ALA A 110 -4.49 -2.90 8.28
N HIS A 111 -4.36 -2.03 9.28
CA HIS A 111 -4.32 -0.59 9.08
C HIS A 111 -2.88 -0.09 9.18
N TRP A 112 -2.39 0.50 8.09
CA TRP A 112 -1.03 1.06 7.96
C TRP A 112 -1.10 2.57 7.65
N GLY A 113 -1.85 3.32 8.46
CA GLY A 113 -2.08 4.74 8.25
C GLY A 113 -0.81 5.59 8.27
N ILE A 114 -0.70 6.48 7.31
CA ILE A 114 0.34 7.51 7.23
C ILE A 114 -0.31 8.87 6.94
N PRO A 115 0.38 9.98 7.25
CA PRO A 115 -0.13 11.32 6.93
C PRO A 115 -0.39 11.49 5.44
N ASP A 116 -1.38 12.32 5.09
CA ASP A 116 -1.71 12.62 3.71
C ASP A 116 -0.75 13.65 3.11
N PRO A 117 0.11 13.28 2.18
CA PRO A 117 1.02 14.24 1.56
C PRO A 117 0.29 15.27 0.69
N ALA A 118 -0.89 14.94 0.16
CA ALA A 118 -1.69 15.84 -0.64
C ALA A 118 -2.37 16.94 0.18
N ALA A 119 -2.37 16.84 1.51
CA ALA A 119 -2.85 17.88 2.42
C ALA A 119 -1.82 19.02 2.64
N GLU A 120 -0.56 18.81 2.25
CA GLU A 120 0.47 19.86 2.33
C GLU A 120 0.20 20.94 1.28
N ASP A 121 0.08 22.18 1.71
CA ASP A 121 -0.24 23.34 0.89
C ASP A 121 0.86 24.44 0.88
N GLY A 122 2.02 24.11 1.42
CA GLY A 122 3.16 25.03 1.51
C GLY A 122 3.88 25.23 0.18
N SER A 123 5.17 25.53 0.25
CA SER A 123 6.02 25.69 -0.95
C SER A 123 6.14 24.37 -1.73
N GLN A 124 6.56 24.46 -3.00
CA GLN A 124 6.82 23.26 -3.82
C GLN A 124 7.84 22.32 -3.17
N ALA A 125 8.83 22.87 -2.47
CA ALA A 125 9.82 22.08 -1.73
C ALA A 125 9.17 21.32 -0.56
N ARG A 126 8.26 21.96 0.18
CA ARG A 126 7.53 21.32 1.28
C ARG A 126 6.56 20.23 0.78
N ILE A 127 5.86 20.49 -0.30
CA ILE A 127 4.99 19.52 -0.95
C ILE A 127 5.81 18.30 -1.41
N GLY A 128 6.92 18.53 -2.09
CA GLY A 128 7.82 17.45 -2.53
C GLY A 128 8.35 16.62 -1.37
N LEU A 129 8.72 17.26 -0.26
CA LEU A 129 9.17 16.58 0.96
C LEU A 129 8.06 15.71 1.56
N ALA A 130 6.83 16.22 1.63
CA ALA A 130 5.70 15.48 2.16
C ALA A 130 5.43 14.18 1.36
N PHE A 131 5.49 14.25 0.04
CA PHE A 131 5.35 13.06 -0.83
C PHE A 131 6.52 12.09 -0.66
N HIS A 132 7.73 12.60 -0.55
CA HIS A 132 8.92 11.77 -0.32
C HIS A 132 8.86 11.06 1.03
N ASP A 133 8.44 11.74 2.08
CA ASP A 133 8.25 11.15 3.42
C ASP A 133 7.18 10.07 3.42
N ALA A 134 6.05 10.32 2.77
CA ALA A 134 4.99 9.32 2.62
C ALA A 134 5.50 8.06 1.90
N TYR A 135 6.26 8.24 0.83
CA TYR A 135 6.89 7.12 0.11
C TYR A 135 7.82 6.33 1.02
N ARG A 136 8.69 7.02 1.77
CA ARG A 136 9.62 6.39 2.71
C ARG A 136 8.91 5.57 3.79
N MET A 137 7.86 6.13 4.38
CA MET A 137 7.06 5.45 5.40
C MET A 137 6.41 4.17 4.85
N LEU A 138 5.83 4.25 3.66
CA LEU A 138 5.22 3.09 2.99
C LEU A 138 6.27 2.04 2.64
N ARG A 139 7.39 2.47 2.10
CA ARG A 139 8.48 1.55 1.74
C ARG A 139 9.01 0.81 2.97
N ASN A 140 9.17 1.48 4.10
CA ASN A 140 9.60 0.84 5.35
C ASN A 140 8.64 -0.28 5.75
N ARG A 141 7.35 -0.03 5.73
CA ARG A 141 6.31 -1.01 6.08
C ARG A 141 6.29 -2.18 5.11
N ILE A 142 6.30 -1.88 3.82
CA ILE A 142 6.26 -2.90 2.77
C ILE A 142 7.53 -3.76 2.79
N SER A 143 8.69 -3.17 3.02
CA SER A 143 9.96 -3.91 3.12
C SER A 143 9.95 -4.91 4.28
N ILE A 144 9.38 -4.55 5.42
CA ILE A 144 9.22 -5.49 6.53
C ILE A 144 8.26 -6.61 6.13
N PHE A 145 7.13 -6.26 5.53
CA PHE A 145 6.10 -7.23 5.13
C PHE A 145 6.61 -8.27 4.13
N VAL A 146 7.27 -7.85 3.06
CA VAL A 146 7.73 -8.78 2.01
C VAL A 146 8.85 -9.72 2.49
N ASN A 147 9.49 -9.40 3.61
CA ASN A 147 10.52 -10.22 4.23
C ASN A 147 10.00 -11.12 5.37
N LEU A 148 8.70 -11.07 5.68
CA LEU A 148 8.12 -11.99 6.66
C LEU A 148 8.11 -13.42 6.12
N PRO A 149 8.33 -14.43 7.00
CA PRO A 149 8.24 -15.84 6.63
C PRO A 149 6.77 -16.29 6.57
N LEU A 150 6.01 -15.79 5.59
CA LEU A 150 4.56 -15.93 5.51
C LEU A 150 4.08 -17.39 5.54
N ALA A 151 4.82 -18.29 4.88
CA ALA A 151 4.47 -19.71 4.83
C ALA A 151 4.64 -20.44 6.18
N GLN A 152 5.39 -19.84 7.11
CA GLN A 152 5.69 -20.44 8.42
C GLN A 152 4.84 -19.87 9.56
N LEU A 153 4.06 -18.84 9.29
CA LEU A 153 3.22 -18.16 10.28
C LEU A 153 1.78 -18.66 10.18
N ASP A 154 1.18 -18.99 11.33
CA ASP A 154 -0.26 -19.18 11.40
C ASP A 154 -0.98 -17.83 11.25
N ARG A 155 -2.29 -17.89 10.98
CA ARG A 155 -3.09 -16.68 10.71
C ARG A 155 -3.06 -15.67 11.86
N LEU A 156 -3.10 -16.14 13.11
CA LEU A 156 -3.09 -15.25 14.28
C LEU A 156 -1.74 -14.55 14.46
N SER A 157 -0.65 -15.31 14.35
CA SER A 157 0.70 -14.76 14.44
C SER A 157 0.98 -13.77 13.32
N LEU A 158 0.52 -14.08 12.11
CA LEU A 158 0.63 -13.20 10.96
C LEU A 158 -0.15 -11.90 11.17
N GLN A 159 -1.40 -11.98 11.64
CA GLN A 159 -2.23 -10.82 11.95
C GLN A 159 -1.51 -9.88 12.94
N ARG A 160 -0.94 -10.41 14.00
CA ARG A 160 -0.18 -9.63 14.99
C ARG A 160 1.00 -8.91 14.35
N LYS A 161 1.77 -9.60 13.52
CA LYS A 161 2.92 -8.99 12.83
C LYS A 161 2.48 -7.89 11.86
N LEU A 162 1.39 -8.07 11.15
CA LEU A 162 0.85 -7.05 10.25
C LEU A 162 0.35 -5.82 11.01
N ASP A 163 -0.31 -6.03 12.15
CA ASP A 163 -0.73 -4.94 13.03
C ASP A 163 0.48 -4.19 13.61
N ASP A 164 1.52 -4.90 14.02
CA ASP A 164 2.77 -4.32 14.52
C ASP A 164 3.46 -3.47 13.46
N ILE A 165 3.46 -3.89 12.19
CA ILE A 165 3.99 -3.10 11.08
C ILE A 165 3.25 -1.77 10.98
N GLY A 166 1.92 -1.77 11.13
CA GLY A 166 1.11 -0.56 11.13
C GLY A 166 1.43 0.40 12.27
N MET A 167 1.97 -0.10 13.38
CA MET A 167 2.39 0.68 14.54
C MET A 167 3.85 1.15 14.46
N THR A 168 4.53 0.90 13.35
CA THR A 168 5.92 1.33 13.15
C THR A 168 6.04 2.83 13.35
N LYS A 169 6.95 3.24 14.24
CA LYS A 169 7.29 4.64 14.41
C LYS A 169 8.30 5.01 13.33
N ASP A 170 7.91 5.92 12.49
CA ASP A 170 8.83 6.51 11.53
C ASP A 170 9.69 7.51 12.33
N HIS A 171 10.97 7.18 12.47
CA HIS A 171 11.90 8.07 13.15
C HIS A 171 11.96 9.39 12.39
N GLU A 172 11.58 10.48 13.04
CA GLU A 172 12.08 11.78 12.65
C GLU A 172 13.60 11.71 12.83
N ASP A 173 14.35 12.00 11.79
CA ASP A 173 15.80 12.10 11.88
C ASP A 173 16.15 13.11 13.01
N PRO A 174 17.01 12.73 13.97
CA PRO A 174 17.33 13.62 15.08
C PRO A 174 18.21 14.82 14.67
N GLU A 175 18.29 15.14 13.40
CA GLU A 175 19.18 16.18 12.84
C GLU A 175 18.46 17.47 12.43
N THR A 176 17.36 17.80 13.09
CA THR A 176 16.84 19.17 13.07
C THR A 176 16.50 19.64 14.48
N ALA A 177 17.48 19.59 15.31
CA ALA A 177 17.46 20.37 16.53
C ALA A 177 18.28 21.63 16.34
#